data_423cf7551a4deee08356bf27ad5dfeb6
#
_entry.id   423cf7551a4deee08356bf27ad5dfeb6
#
_cell.length_a   1.000
_cell.length_b   1.000
_cell.length_c   1.000
_cell.angle_alpha   90.00
_cell.angle_beta   90.00
_cell.angle_gamma   90.00
#
_symmetry.space_group_name_H-M   'P 1'
#
loop_
_entity.id
_entity.type
_entity.pdbx_description
1 polymer ?
#
loop_
_entity_poly.entity_id
_entity_poly.type
_entity_poly.pdbx_seq_one_letter_code
_entity_poly.pdbx_strand_id
1 'polypeptide(L)'
;MKVFDLRKILLLAVTVVSLVAYYRTASADPSKYPQFAQQSLPANVPLALTSIDELVSDVKAGKKPLIIDVRTTAEYNEVHILGAISAPLAQFKEYMKSIPRDRPVVLY
;
A
#
# COMPACT_ATOMS: atom_id res chain seq x y z
N MET A 1 -45.51 17.48 -24.05
CA MET A 1 -45.22 16.97 -22.70
C MET A 1 -44.57 15.59 -22.86
N LYS A 2 -43.30 15.44 -22.53
CA LYS A 2 -42.61 14.11 -22.62
C LYS A 2 -43.02 13.29 -21.41
N VAL A 3 -43.82 12.24 -21.65
CA VAL A 3 -44.16 11.27 -20.59
C VAL A 3 -42.93 10.43 -20.36
N PHE A 4 -42.27 10.61 -19.20
CA PHE A 4 -41.15 9.78 -18.79
C PHE A 4 -41.69 8.40 -18.39
N ASP A 5 -41.13 7.36 -19.00
CA ASP A 5 -41.51 5.98 -18.73
C ASP A 5 -41.05 5.60 -17.32
N LEU A 6 -41.97 5.47 -16.39
CA LEU A 6 -41.73 5.19 -14.99
C LEU A 6 -40.91 3.90 -14.79
N ARG A 7 -41.02 2.93 -15.69
CA ARG A 7 -40.28 1.68 -15.67
C ARG A 7 -38.79 1.90 -15.94
N LYS A 8 -38.46 2.82 -16.86
CA LYS A 8 -37.08 3.18 -17.17
C LYS A 8 -36.42 3.94 -16.03
N ILE A 9 -37.17 4.83 -15.37
CA ILE A 9 -36.69 5.56 -14.18
C ILE A 9 -36.43 4.58 -13.04
N LEU A 10 -37.33 3.62 -12.80
CA LEU A 10 -37.17 2.62 -11.75
C LEU A 10 -35.97 1.70 -12.01
N LEU A 11 -35.76 1.26 -13.25
CA LEU A 11 -34.57 0.47 -13.64
C LEU A 11 -33.28 1.24 -13.46
N LEU A 12 -33.25 2.52 -13.83
CA LEU A 12 -32.08 3.38 -13.66
C LEU A 12 -31.76 3.58 -12.15
N ALA A 13 -32.79 3.79 -11.32
CA ALA A 13 -32.64 3.94 -9.89
C ALA A 13 -32.06 2.66 -9.23
N VAL A 14 -32.55 1.48 -9.63
CA VAL A 14 -32.06 0.20 -9.11
C VAL A 14 -30.60 -0.04 -9.52
N THR A 15 -30.22 0.29 -10.76
CA THR A 15 -28.83 0.13 -11.21
C THR A 15 -27.88 1.09 -10.50
N VAL A 16 -28.29 2.34 -10.25
CA VAL A 16 -27.49 3.33 -9.51
C VAL A 16 -27.31 2.90 -8.05
N VAL A 17 -28.38 2.44 -7.39
CA VAL A 17 -28.29 1.95 -6.01
C VAL A 17 -27.39 0.71 -5.89
N SER A 18 -27.46 -0.21 -6.87
CA SER A 18 -26.58 -1.39 -6.91
C SER A 18 -25.13 -1.01 -7.15
N LEU A 19 -24.86 0.00 -8.00
CA LEU A 19 -23.52 0.48 -8.26
C LEU A 19 -22.92 1.16 -7.01
N VAL A 20 -23.68 2.00 -6.31
CA VAL A 20 -23.25 2.66 -5.07
C VAL A 20 -23.01 1.64 -3.95
N ALA A 21 -23.78 0.56 -3.88
CA ALA A 21 -23.55 -0.52 -2.92
C ALA A 21 -22.28 -1.31 -3.21
N TYR A 22 -21.87 -1.42 -4.48
CA TYR A 22 -20.65 -2.12 -4.89
C TYR A 22 -19.37 -1.32 -4.57
N TYR A 23 -19.46 0.01 -4.53
CA TYR A 23 -18.35 0.89 -4.15
C TYR A 23 -18.23 1.12 -2.65
N ARG A 24 -18.85 0.30 -1.82
CA ARG A 24 -18.45 0.26 -0.40
C ARG A 24 -17.04 -0.28 -0.37
N THR A 25 -16.09 0.64 -0.40
CA THR A 25 -14.69 0.33 -0.11
C THR A 25 -14.65 -0.55 1.13
N ALA A 26 -14.11 -1.74 1.00
CA ALA A 26 -13.82 -2.58 2.15
C ALA A 26 -12.79 -1.81 3.00
N SER A 27 -13.27 -0.98 3.90
CA SER A 27 -12.42 -0.35 4.89
C SER A 27 -12.00 -1.46 5.84
N ALA A 28 -10.73 -1.81 5.81
CA ALA A 28 -10.15 -2.66 6.83
C ALA A 28 -10.21 -1.89 8.15
N ASP A 29 -11.12 -2.29 9.02
CA ASP A 29 -11.26 -1.71 10.35
C ASP A 29 -10.60 -2.66 11.37
N PRO A 30 -9.38 -2.34 11.84
CA PRO A 30 -8.65 -3.19 12.78
C PRO A 30 -9.40 -3.45 14.09
N SER A 31 -10.33 -2.56 14.48
CA SER A 31 -11.11 -2.71 15.73
C SER A 31 -12.08 -3.89 15.67
N LYS A 32 -12.49 -4.31 14.46
CA LYS A 32 -13.37 -5.47 14.26
C LYS A 32 -12.66 -6.81 14.39
N TYR A 33 -11.33 -6.78 14.29
CA TYR A 33 -10.50 -7.98 14.28
C TYR A 33 -9.30 -7.81 15.23
N PRO A 34 -9.54 -7.62 16.54
CA PRO A 34 -8.48 -7.31 17.50
C PRO A 34 -7.40 -8.39 17.59
N GLN A 35 -7.73 -9.64 17.25
CA GLN A 35 -6.76 -10.75 17.20
C GLN A 35 -5.74 -10.60 16.06
N PHE A 36 -6.04 -9.78 15.05
CA PHE A 36 -5.14 -9.45 13.95
C PHE A 36 -4.67 -8.00 13.99
N ALA A 37 -5.09 -7.25 15.01
CA ALA A 37 -4.63 -5.88 15.19
C ALA A 37 -3.11 -5.87 15.35
N GLN A 38 -2.48 -4.92 14.70
CA GLN A 38 -1.04 -4.74 14.84
C GLN A 38 -0.69 -4.51 16.31
N GLN A 39 0.20 -5.32 16.84
CA GLN A 39 0.72 -5.13 18.19
C GLN A 39 1.51 -3.81 18.21
N SER A 40 1.47 -3.13 19.34
CA SER A 40 2.27 -1.93 19.53
C SER A 40 3.75 -2.27 19.31
N LEU A 41 4.46 -1.38 18.60
CA LEU A 41 5.92 -1.51 18.48
C LEU A 41 6.53 -1.50 19.88
N PRO A 42 7.60 -2.29 20.11
CA PRO A 42 8.37 -2.17 21.34
C PRO A 42 8.82 -0.72 21.56
N ALA A 43 8.77 -0.24 22.80
CA ALA A 43 9.06 1.16 23.12
C ALA A 43 10.46 1.64 22.69
N ASN A 44 11.39 0.71 22.43
CA ASN A 44 12.74 0.97 22.00
C ASN A 44 12.95 0.91 20.47
N VAL A 45 11.87 0.68 19.71
CA VAL A 45 11.93 0.67 18.24
C VAL A 45 11.30 1.96 17.72
N PRO A 46 12.09 2.94 17.27
CA PRO A 46 11.55 4.13 16.65
C PRO A 46 10.91 3.80 15.31
N LEU A 47 9.67 4.22 15.12
CA LEU A 47 9.02 4.17 13.81
C LEU A 47 9.53 5.35 12.97
N ALA A 48 10.35 5.07 11.98
CA ALA A 48 10.78 6.06 11.00
C ALA A 48 9.97 5.88 9.70
N LEU A 49 9.06 6.81 9.45
CA LEU A 49 8.30 6.86 8.19
C LEU A 49 8.88 7.96 7.32
N THR A 50 8.96 7.70 6.01
CA THR A 50 9.28 8.71 5.01
C THR A 50 8.15 8.76 3.99
N SER A 51 7.80 9.97 3.56
CA SER A 51 6.83 10.14 2.47
C SER A 51 7.50 9.90 1.11
N ILE A 52 6.69 9.66 0.09
CA ILE A 52 7.19 9.54 -1.30
C ILE A 52 7.87 10.84 -1.73
N ASP A 53 7.33 12.01 -1.37
CA ASP A 53 7.90 13.31 -1.72
C ASP A 53 9.27 13.53 -1.06
N GLU A 54 9.44 13.13 0.19
CA GLU A 54 10.73 13.16 0.88
C GLU A 54 11.74 12.23 0.21
N LEU A 55 11.34 10.99 -0.12
CA LEU A 55 12.19 10.05 -0.84
C LEU A 55 12.63 10.61 -2.19
N VAL A 56 11.71 11.17 -2.96
CA VAL A 56 12.01 11.81 -4.26
C VAL A 56 12.97 12.98 -4.07
N SER A 57 12.75 13.82 -3.06
CA SER A 57 13.62 14.95 -2.76
C SER A 57 15.04 14.51 -2.39
N ASP A 58 15.16 13.46 -1.60
CA ASP A 58 16.43 12.86 -1.19
C ASP A 58 17.20 12.31 -2.38
N VAL A 59 16.54 11.59 -3.28
CA VAL A 59 17.15 11.07 -4.51
C VAL A 59 17.60 12.20 -5.42
N LYS A 60 16.78 13.25 -5.60
CA LYS A 60 17.15 14.45 -6.39
C LYS A 60 18.32 15.22 -5.78
N ALA A 61 18.45 15.22 -4.46
CA ALA A 61 19.58 15.81 -3.75
C ALA A 61 20.86 14.95 -3.81
N GLY A 62 20.84 13.85 -4.54
CA GLY A 62 21.99 12.95 -4.72
C GLY A 62 22.19 11.93 -3.60
N LYS A 63 21.27 11.84 -2.64
CA LYS A 63 21.26 10.74 -1.68
C LYS A 63 20.97 9.44 -2.44
N LYS A 64 21.58 8.36 -2.01
CA LYS A 64 21.42 7.04 -2.64
C LYS A 64 20.86 6.04 -1.62
N PRO A 65 19.58 6.18 -1.20
CA PRO A 65 18.97 5.21 -0.32
C PRO A 65 18.92 3.84 -1.01
N LEU A 66 19.07 2.78 -0.23
CA LEU A 66 18.73 1.44 -0.69
C LEU A 66 17.22 1.26 -0.57
N ILE A 67 16.52 1.09 -1.69
CA ILE A 67 15.08 0.87 -1.73
C ILE A 67 14.83 -0.62 -1.84
N ILE A 68 14.03 -1.16 -0.95
CA ILE A 68 13.73 -2.59 -0.88
C ILE A 68 12.22 -2.80 -0.96
N ASP A 69 11.78 -3.55 -1.96
CA ASP A 69 10.40 -4.01 -2.09
C ASP A 69 10.23 -5.30 -1.29
N VAL A 70 9.43 -5.24 -0.22
CA VAL A 70 9.17 -6.40 0.65
C VAL A 70 7.90 -7.16 0.27
N ARG A 71 7.23 -6.76 -0.81
CA ARG A 71 6.05 -7.44 -1.34
C ARG A 71 6.44 -8.78 -1.97
N THR A 72 5.47 -9.47 -2.50
CA THR A 72 5.71 -10.73 -3.21
C THR A 72 6.52 -10.51 -4.50
N THR A 73 7.25 -11.53 -4.93
CA THR A 73 7.98 -11.50 -6.22
C THR A 73 7.05 -11.23 -7.40
N ALA A 74 5.80 -11.70 -7.34
CA ALA A 74 4.80 -11.45 -8.38
C ALA A 74 4.48 -9.96 -8.49
N GLU A 75 4.20 -9.29 -7.38
CA GLU A 75 3.93 -7.85 -7.34
C GLU A 75 5.14 -7.03 -7.77
N TYR A 76 6.34 -7.41 -7.33
CA TYR A 76 7.58 -6.77 -7.79
C TYR A 76 7.73 -6.84 -9.32
N ASN A 77 7.48 -8.00 -9.91
CA ASN A 77 7.59 -8.19 -11.36
C ASN A 77 6.51 -7.43 -12.15
N GLU A 78 5.35 -7.20 -11.53
CA GLU A 78 4.28 -6.42 -12.15
C GLU A 78 4.64 -4.94 -12.21
N VAL A 79 5.02 -4.36 -11.10
CA VAL A 79 5.46 -2.95 -10.99
C VAL A 79 6.28 -2.74 -9.72
N HIS A 80 7.39 -2.01 -9.82
CA HIS A 80 8.22 -1.65 -8.67
C HIS A 80 8.89 -0.28 -8.86
N ILE A 81 9.41 0.31 -7.79
CA ILE A 81 10.17 1.55 -7.85
C ILE A 81 11.49 1.28 -8.58
N LEU A 82 11.81 2.13 -9.56
CA LEU A 82 13.04 1.99 -10.32
C LEU A 82 14.27 1.97 -9.41
N GLY A 83 15.06 0.91 -9.54
CA GLY A 83 16.26 0.69 -8.72
C GLY A 83 16.00 0.02 -7.37
N ALA A 84 14.75 -0.31 -7.04
CA ALA A 84 14.45 -1.14 -5.88
C ALA A 84 14.92 -2.58 -6.10
N ILE A 85 15.30 -3.22 -4.99
CA ILE A 85 15.60 -4.67 -4.98
C ILE A 85 14.42 -5.43 -4.37
N SER A 86 14.13 -6.61 -4.89
CA SER A 86 13.10 -7.49 -4.34
C SER A 86 13.67 -8.29 -3.16
N ALA A 87 13.02 -8.16 -2.01
CA ALA A 87 13.31 -8.95 -0.81
C ALA A 87 12.02 -9.28 -0.07
N PRO A 88 11.23 -10.26 -0.57
CA PRO A 88 9.93 -10.61 -0.01
C PRO A 88 9.99 -10.83 1.50
N LEU A 89 9.00 -10.30 2.23
CA LEU A 89 8.95 -10.33 3.69
C LEU A 89 9.08 -11.75 4.24
N ALA A 90 8.53 -12.75 3.55
CA ALA A 90 8.65 -14.16 3.94
C ALA A 90 10.09 -14.67 3.98
N GLN A 91 11.00 -14.06 3.22
CA GLN A 91 12.41 -14.43 3.12
C GLN A 91 13.33 -13.33 3.63
N PHE A 92 12.78 -12.24 4.16
CA PHE A 92 13.51 -11.02 4.50
C PHE A 92 14.65 -11.26 5.49
N LYS A 93 14.49 -12.22 6.41
CA LYS A 93 15.51 -12.58 7.38
C LYS A 93 16.86 -12.98 6.73
N GLU A 94 16.81 -13.59 5.57
CA GLU A 94 18.00 -13.99 4.81
C GLU A 94 18.70 -12.77 4.21
N TYR A 95 17.91 -11.81 3.72
CA TYR A 95 18.42 -10.57 3.13
C TYR A 95 19.02 -9.61 4.15
N MET A 96 18.56 -9.64 5.41
CA MET A 96 19.03 -8.72 6.46
C MET A 96 20.56 -8.71 6.64
N LYS A 97 21.21 -9.83 6.37
CA LYS A 97 22.67 -9.95 6.52
C LYS A 97 23.44 -9.20 5.42
N SER A 98 22.83 -9.04 4.26
CA SER A 98 23.41 -8.37 3.09
C SER A 98 23.03 -6.89 2.98
N ILE A 99 22.13 -6.39 3.84
CA ILE A 99 21.73 -4.99 3.83
C ILE A 99 22.89 -4.13 4.33
N PRO A 100 23.39 -3.16 3.53
CA PRO A 100 24.45 -2.27 3.93
C PRO A 100 24.00 -1.38 5.09
N ARG A 101 24.98 -1.00 5.94
CA ARG A 101 24.73 -0.13 7.09
C ARG A 101 25.28 1.28 6.91
N ASP A 102 25.80 1.58 5.74
CA ASP A 102 26.48 2.84 5.37
C ASP A 102 25.56 3.85 4.66
N ARG A 103 24.31 3.47 4.44
CA ARG A 103 23.32 4.31 3.75
C ARG A 103 21.91 4.11 4.30
N PRO A 104 21.00 5.09 4.10
CA PRO A 104 19.60 4.92 4.43
C PRO A 104 18.98 3.72 3.69
N VAL A 105 18.10 2.99 4.37
CA VAL A 105 17.33 1.88 3.79
C VAL A 105 15.86 2.23 3.89
N VAL A 106 15.16 2.11 2.78
CA VAL A 106 13.72 2.36 2.68
C VAL A 106 13.04 1.07 2.27
N LEU A 107 12.09 0.62 3.07
CA LEU A 107 11.26 -0.56 2.79
C LEU A 107 9.87 -0.11 2.35
N TYR A 108 9.26 -0.79 1.39
CA TYR A 108 7.86 -0.58 0.96
C TYR A 108 7.20 -1.88 0.53
#